data_b3d7ec0aa9b493922dbe6578ad309ffa
#
_entry.id   b3d7ec0aa9b493922dbe6578ad309ffa
#
_cell.length_a   1.000
_cell.length_b   1.000
_cell.length_c   1.000
_cell.angle_alpha   90.00
_cell.angle_beta   90.00
_cell.angle_gamma   90.00
#
_symmetry.space_group_name_H-M   'P 1'
#
loop_
_entity.id
_entity.type
_entity.pdbx_description
1 polymer ?
#
loop_
_entity_poly.entity_id
_entity_poly.type
_entity_poly.pdbx_seq_one_letter_code
_entity_poly.pdbx_strand_id
1 'polypeptide(L)'
;MQIYEDIRKKVKRKFEQSSYIDLFPLKPLYKQDSRIISLELASREIYRYGIKGCVAEVGVYRGYFAEFINHFFPDRDFYLFDTFCGFDARDIVIEKQNNYSDFEAHTDFLDTSVEIVLDKMEYKERCKF
;
A
#
# COMPACT_ATOMS: atom_id res chain seq x y z
N MET A 1 3.14 24.45 4.71
CA MET A 1 3.44 24.11 6.11
C MET A 1 2.18 24.06 6.99
N GLN A 2 1.27 25.03 6.88
CA GLN A 2 0.01 25.10 7.66
C GLN A 2 -0.93 23.90 7.40
N ILE A 3 -1.12 23.50 6.13
CA ILE A 3 -2.00 22.37 5.73
C ILE A 3 -1.56 21.05 6.38
N TYR A 4 -0.26 20.81 6.49
CA TYR A 4 0.31 19.63 7.15
C TYR A 4 0.00 19.56 8.64
N GLU A 5 0.10 20.67 9.33
CA GLU A 5 -0.23 20.76 10.75
C GLU A 5 -1.74 20.57 10.98
N ASP A 6 -2.57 21.04 10.08
CA ASP A 6 -4.03 20.90 10.19
C ASP A 6 -4.48 19.45 9.92
N ILE A 7 -3.89 18.78 8.93
CA ILE A 7 -4.12 17.34 8.68
C ILE A 7 -3.64 16.54 9.89
N ARG A 8 -2.44 16.79 10.38
CA ARG A 8 -1.87 16.13 11.55
C ARG A 8 -2.73 16.31 12.80
N LYS A 9 -3.24 17.53 13.04
CA LYS A 9 -4.16 17.80 14.14
C LYS A 9 -5.51 17.11 13.95
N LYS A 10 -6.02 17.04 12.72
CA LYS A 10 -7.28 16.37 12.40
C LYS A 10 -7.19 14.86 12.56
N VAL A 11 -6.11 14.27 12.09
CA VAL A 11 -5.78 12.84 12.29
C VAL A 11 -5.60 12.58 13.78
N LYS A 12 -4.77 13.34 14.50
CA LYS A 12 -4.53 13.19 15.94
C LYS A 12 -5.82 13.31 16.76
N ARG A 13 -6.70 14.28 16.45
CA ARG A 13 -7.98 14.46 17.12
C ARG A 13 -8.94 13.28 16.88
N LYS A 14 -8.96 12.73 15.66
CA LYS A 14 -9.74 11.51 15.36
C LYS A 14 -9.20 10.29 16.12
N PHE A 15 -7.89 10.15 16.26
CA PHE A 15 -7.28 9.08 17.05
C PHE A 15 -7.59 9.14 18.55
N GLU A 16 -7.72 10.36 19.11
CA GLU A 16 -7.96 10.56 20.55
C GLU A 16 -9.43 10.43 20.95
N GLN A 17 -10.38 10.56 20.00
CA GLN A 17 -11.81 10.70 20.30
C GLN A 17 -12.72 9.58 19.81
N SER A 18 -12.24 8.59 19.04
CA SER A 18 -13.15 7.60 18.45
C SER A 18 -12.80 6.17 18.79
N SER A 19 -13.86 5.36 18.86
CA SER A 19 -13.70 3.91 18.86
C SER A 19 -13.08 3.46 17.53
N TYR A 20 -12.39 2.33 17.56
CA TYR A 20 -11.66 1.72 16.44
C TYR A 20 -12.42 1.74 15.09
N ILE A 21 -13.75 1.66 15.14
CA ILE A 21 -14.63 1.53 13.95
C ILE A 21 -14.84 2.87 13.22
N ASP A 22 -14.71 3.99 13.91
CA ASP A 22 -15.11 5.30 13.36
C ASP A 22 -13.98 6.05 12.65
N LEU A 23 -12.75 5.56 12.73
CA LEU A 23 -11.57 6.24 12.18
C LEU A 23 -11.45 6.11 10.66
N PHE A 24 -11.89 5.00 10.11
CA PHE A 24 -11.85 4.74 8.68
C PHE A 24 -13.15 4.05 8.25
N PRO A 25 -13.85 4.57 7.24
CA PRO A 25 -15.02 3.88 6.66
C PRO A 25 -14.53 2.60 5.96
N LEU A 26 -14.56 1.49 6.70
CA LEU A 26 -14.08 0.21 6.22
C LEU A 26 -15.02 -0.35 5.16
N LYS A 27 -14.52 -0.60 3.95
CA LYS A 27 -15.23 -1.45 2.98
C LYS A 27 -15.42 -2.85 3.59
N PRO A 28 -16.55 -3.54 3.35
CA PRO A 28 -16.83 -4.86 3.96
C PRO A 28 -15.73 -5.91 3.77
N LEU A 29 -15.04 -5.91 2.64
CA LEU A 29 -13.92 -6.81 2.33
C LEU A 29 -12.67 -6.57 3.18
N TYR A 30 -12.48 -5.37 3.63
CA TYR A 30 -11.36 -4.97 4.46
C TYR A 30 -11.30 -5.73 5.80
N LYS A 31 -12.44 -5.97 6.43
CA LYS A 31 -12.52 -6.67 7.74
C LYS A 31 -12.05 -8.13 7.69
N GLN A 32 -11.90 -8.70 6.50
CA GLN A 32 -11.51 -10.10 6.31
C GLN A 32 -10.03 -10.29 5.99
N ASP A 33 -9.32 -9.22 5.62
CA ASP A 33 -7.90 -9.29 5.27
C ASP A 33 -7.03 -8.87 6.46
N SER A 34 -6.38 -9.85 7.08
CA SER A 34 -5.51 -9.63 8.25
C SER A 34 -4.32 -8.73 7.96
N ARG A 35 -3.85 -8.68 6.70
CA ARG A 35 -2.74 -7.80 6.29
C ARG A 35 -3.14 -6.33 6.43
N ILE A 36 -4.37 -6.00 6.03
CA ILE A 36 -4.89 -4.62 6.10
C ILE A 36 -5.14 -4.22 7.55
N ILE A 37 -5.63 -5.14 8.38
CA ILE A 37 -5.78 -4.90 9.83
C ILE A 37 -4.41 -4.62 10.46
N SER A 38 -3.40 -5.41 10.11
CA SER A 38 -2.04 -5.23 10.62
C SER A 38 -1.44 -3.89 10.17
N LEU A 39 -1.67 -3.50 8.92
CA LEU A 39 -1.25 -2.21 8.37
C LEU A 39 -1.92 -1.04 9.12
N GLU A 40 -3.21 -1.13 9.37
CA GLU A 40 -3.93 -0.11 10.15
C GLU A 40 -3.37 0.03 11.56
N LEU A 41 -3.15 -1.09 12.26
CA LEU A 41 -2.55 -1.07 13.60
C LEU A 41 -1.14 -0.46 13.58
N ALA A 42 -0.31 -0.84 12.61
CA ALA A 42 1.03 -0.29 12.43
C ALA A 42 0.98 1.23 12.15
N SER A 43 0.07 1.69 11.29
CA SER A 43 -0.09 3.12 11.01
C SER A 43 -0.45 3.91 12.25
N ARG A 44 -1.34 3.39 13.09
CA ARG A 44 -1.70 4.01 14.36
C ARG A 44 -0.51 4.18 15.29
N GLU A 45 0.30 3.14 15.46
CA GLU A 45 1.49 3.19 16.32
C GLU A 45 2.53 4.17 15.76
N ILE A 46 2.74 4.17 14.44
CA ILE A 46 3.65 5.10 13.76
C ILE A 46 3.23 6.56 14.02
N TYR A 47 1.95 6.87 13.91
CA TYR A 47 1.44 8.22 14.18
C TYR A 47 1.44 8.55 15.68
N ARG A 48 1.07 7.59 16.52
CA ARG A 48 1.07 7.74 17.99
C ARG A 48 2.44 8.12 18.52
N TYR A 49 3.50 7.46 18.04
CA TYR A 49 4.86 7.73 18.44
C TYR A 49 5.55 8.84 17.65
N GLY A 50 4.87 9.45 16.70
CA GLY A 50 5.41 10.54 15.88
C GLY A 50 6.59 10.11 15.01
N ILE A 51 6.66 8.83 14.64
CA ILE A 51 7.71 8.29 13.78
C ILE A 51 7.60 8.96 12.41
N LYS A 52 8.69 9.56 11.97
CA LYS A 52 8.78 10.25 10.68
C LYS A 52 9.36 9.33 9.61
N GLY A 53 9.13 9.66 8.35
CA GLY A 53 9.69 8.96 7.20
C GLY A 53 8.66 8.75 6.10
N CYS A 54 9.09 8.14 5.02
CA CYS A 54 8.27 7.68 3.90
C CYS A 54 7.73 6.27 4.18
N VAL A 55 6.85 5.81 3.31
CA VAL A 55 6.40 4.42 3.24
C VAL A 55 6.78 3.82 1.89
N ALA A 56 6.91 2.50 1.83
CA ALA A 56 7.28 1.80 0.61
C ALA A 56 6.57 0.45 0.52
N GLU A 57 6.32 0.01 -0.71
CA GLU A 57 5.87 -1.34 -1.03
C GLU A 57 6.76 -1.92 -2.12
N VAL A 58 7.12 -3.19 -1.96
CA VAL A 58 7.86 -3.98 -2.96
C VAL A 58 6.95 -5.12 -3.43
N GLY A 59 6.72 -5.19 -4.75
CA GLY A 59 5.75 -6.11 -5.33
C GLY A 59 4.34 -5.53 -5.27
N VAL A 60 4.08 -4.52 -6.06
CA VAL A 60 2.84 -3.71 -6.05
C VAL A 60 1.73 -4.36 -6.88
N TYR A 61 2.09 -5.01 -7.99
CA TYR A 61 1.18 -5.61 -8.96
C TYR A 61 0.10 -4.62 -9.40
N ARG A 62 -1.17 -4.89 -9.12
CA ARG A 62 -2.32 -4.03 -9.47
C ARG A 62 -2.68 -3.02 -8.38
N GLY A 63 -1.85 -2.87 -7.35
CA GLY A 63 -1.99 -1.85 -6.32
C GLY A 63 -3.09 -2.10 -5.29
N TYR A 64 -3.55 -3.35 -5.11
CA TYR A 64 -4.59 -3.64 -4.12
C TYR A 64 -4.16 -3.27 -2.69
N PHE A 65 -2.96 -3.65 -2.29
CA PHE A 65 -2.47 -3.34 -0.95
C PHE A 65 -1.92 -1.92 -0.87
N ALA A 66 -1.32 -1.42 -1.97
CA ALA A 66 -0.88 -0.04 -2.14
C ALA A 66 -2.01 0.98 -1.88
N GLU A 67 -3.24 0.70 -2.33
CA GLU A 67 -4.42 1.55 -2.07
C GLU A 67 -4.59 1.81 -0.57
N PHE A 68 -4.43 0.78 0.26
CA PHE A 68 -4.56 0.91 1.72
C PHE A 68 -3.36 1.60 2.35
N ILE A 69 -2.14 1.34 1.88
CA ILE A 69 -0.96 2.07 2.35
C ILE A 69 -1.13 3.56 2.07
N ASN A 70 -1.52 3.93 0.86
CA ASN A 70 -1.76 5.31 0.47
C ASN A 70 -2.85 5.97 1.33
N HIS A 71 -3.93 5.24 1.61
CA HIS A 71 -5.03 5.71 2.47
C HIS A 71 -4.59 5.94 3.92
N PHE A 72 -3.82 5.01 4.52
CA PHE A 72 -3.41 5.10 5.92
C PHE A 72 -2.26 6.08 6.17
N PHE A 73 -1.54 6.48 5.12
CA PHE A 73 -0.42 7.40 5.21
C PHE A 73 -0.56 8.63 4.27
N PRO A 74 -1.62 9.43 4.45
CA PRO A 74 -1.98 10.51 3.53
C PRO A 74 -0.95 11.64 3.45
N ASP A 75 -0.07 11.75 4.44
CA ASP A 75 0.92 12.82 4.60
C ASP A 75 2.35 12.38 4.25
N ARG A 76 2.54 11.15 3.73
CA ARG A 76 3.87 10.59 3.48
C ARG A 76 4.13 10.37 2.00
N ASP A 77 5.36 10.54 1.58
CA ASP A 77 5.80 10.06 0.28
C ASP A 77 5.75 8.53 0.29
N PHE A 78 5.18 7.96 -0.77
CA PHE A 78 4.94 6.54 -0.92
C PHE A 78 5.71 6.01 -2.12
N TYR A 79 6.71 5.17 -1.88
CA TYR A 79 7.55 4.56 -2.90
C TYR A 79 7.01 3.20 -3.28
N LEU A 80 6.75 2.99 -4.58
CA LEU A 80 6.19 1.78 -5.15
C LEU A 80 7.24 1.11 -6.03
N PHE A 81 7.70 -0.06 -5.62
CA PHE A 81 8.74 -0.81 -6.33
C PHE A 81 8.12 -2.05 -6.98
N ASP A 82 8.02 -2.02 -8.29
CA ASP A 82 7.55 -3.13 -9.12
C ASP A 82 8.15 -2.96 -10.52
N THR A 83 8.20 -4.04 -11.29
CA THR A 83 8.57 -3.97 -12.70
C THR A 83 7.46 -3.39 -13.57
N PHE A 84 6.20 -3.50 -13.12
CA PHE A 84 4.96 -3.16 -13.83
C PHE A 84 4.85 -3.80 -15.23
N CYS A 85 5.57 -4.88 -15.44
CA CYS A 85 5.58 -5.65 -16.69
C CYS A 85 5.68 -7.16 -16.48
N GLY A 86 5.38 -7.63 -15.26
CA GLY A 86 5.46 -9.03 -14.88
C GLY A 86 6.87 -9.48 -14.49
N PHE A 87 7.12 -10.79 -14.52
CA PHE A 87 8.41 -11.37 -14.17
C PHE A 87 9.43 -11.29 -15.31
N ASP A 88 10.70 -11.11 -14.98
CA ASP A 88 11.79 -11.22 -15.95
C ASP A 88 11.88 -12.66 -16.51
N ALA A 89 12.04 -12.78 -17.82
CA ALA A 89 12.14 -14.08 -18.48
C ALA A 89 13.29 -14.93 -17.94
N ARG A 90 14.37 -14.30 -17.45
CA ARG A 90 15.53 -15.00 -16.85
C ARG A 90 15.17 -15.65 -15.53
N ASP A 91 14.37 -14.99 -14.71
CA ASP A 91 13.92 -15.51 -13.41
C ASP A 91 13.01 -16.71 -13.61
N ILE A 92 12.13 -16.65 -14.60
CA ILE A 92 11.24 -17.76 -14.98
C ILE A 92 12.02 -19.01 -15.42
N VAL A 93 13.09 -18.83 -16.17
CA VAL A 93 13.96 -19.96 -16.57
C VAL A 93 14.60 -20.61 -15.35
N ILE A 94 15.11 -19.82 -14.40
CA ILE A 94 15.74 -20.31 -13.17
C ILE A 94 14.72 -21.06 -12.29
N GLU A 95 13.52 -20.53 -12.12
CA GLU A 95 12.47 -21.17 -11.34
C GLU A 95 12.06 -22.53 -11.93
N LYS A 96 11.87 -22.60 -13.25
CA LYS A 96 11.57 -23.85 -13.95
C LYS A 96 12.68 -24.89 -13.82
N GLN A 97 13.94 -24.47 -13.94
CA GLN A 97 15.09 -25.38 -13.81
C GLN A 97 15.21 -25.99 -12.41
N ASN A 98 14.77 -25.25 -11.39
CA ASN A 98 14.87 -25.68 -10.00
C ASN A 98 13.56 -26.28 -9.45
N ASN A 99 12.52 -26.42 -10.27
CA ASN A 99 11.18 -26.88 -9.86
C ASN A 99 10.60 -26.12 -8.65
N TYR A 100 10.85 -24.80 -8.56
CA TYR A 100 10.33 -23.97 -7.46
C TYR A 100 8.87 -23.61 -7.65
N SER A 101 8.37 -23.67 -8.87
CA SER A 101 6.96 -23.42 -9.17
C SER A 101 6.50 -24.27 -10.37
N ASP A 102 5.26 -24.77 -10.28
CA ASP A 102 4.54 -25.34 -11.43
C ASP A 102 3.98 -24.24 -12.36
N PHE A 103 4.63 -23.11 -12.37
CA PHE A 103 4.13 -21.87 -12.94
C PHE A 103 4.04 -21.94 -14.46
N GLU A 104 2.83 -22.09 -14.97
CA GLU A 104 2.49 -21.62 -16.32
C GLU A 104 2.39 -20.09 -16.38
N ALA A 105 2.77 -19.42 -15.34
CA ALA A 105 2.55 -18.02 -15.02
C ALA A 105 3.42 -17.02 -15.81
N HIS A 106 3.73 -17.31 -17.06
CA HIS A 106 4.27 -16.28 -17.96
C HIS A 106 3.27 -15.16 -18.25
N THR A 107 1.97 -15.40 -17.99
CA THR A 107 0.89 -14.45 -18.22
C THR A 107 0.34 -13.83 -16.94
N ASP A 108 0.60 -14.47 -15.79
CA ASP A 108 0.21 -13.90 -14.51
C ASP A 108 1.07 -12.66 -14.23
N PHE A 109 0.46 -11.65 -13.65
CA PHE A 109 1.09 -10.37 -13.31
C PHE A 109 1.49 -9.47 -14.51
N LEU A 110 1.13 -9.81 -15.75
CA LEU A 110 1.31 -8.92 -16.90
C LEU A 110 0.22 -7.84 -16.98
N ASP A 111 -0.92 -8.05 -16.35
CA ASP A 111 -2.07 -7.16 -16.36
C ASP A 111 -1.95 -6.03 -15.31
N THR A 112 -0.81 -5.39 -15.31
CA THR A 112 -0.46 -4.28 -14.41
C THR A 112 0.17 -3.11 -15.18
N SER A 113 0.05 -1.93 -14.62
CA SER A 113 0.79 -0.73 -15.07
C SER A 113 0.78 0.33 -13.97
N VAL A 114 1.65 1.32 -14.11
CA VAL A 114 1.68 2.49 -13.23
C VAL A 114 0.33 3.21 -13.20
N GLU A 115 -0.34 3.33 -14.35
CA GLU A 115 -1.64 3.99 -14.48
C GLU A 115 -2.73 3.24 -13.70
N ILE A 116 -2.79 1.90 -13.84
CA ILE A 116 -3.74 1.05 -13.11
C ILE A 116 -3.58 1.23 -11.59
N VAL A 117 -2.34 1.32 -11.13
CA VAL A 117 -2.05 1.53 -9.70
C VAL A 117 -2.45 2.93 -9.28
N LEU A 118 -2.03 3.96 -10.02
CA LEU A 118 -2.36 5.36 -9.71
C LEU A 118 -3.85 5.63 -9.65
N ASP A 119 -4.65 4.96 -10.49
CA ASP A 119 -6.10 5.15 -10.50
C ASP A 119 -6.79 4.72 -9.21
N LYS A 120 -6.15 3.88 -8.41
CA LYS A 120 -6.64 3.46 -7.09
C LYS A 120 -6.20 4.37 -5.96
N MET A 121 -5.18 5.20 -6.17
CA MET A 121 -4.60 6.03 -5.12
C MET A 121 -5.47 7.25 -4.82
N GLU A 122 -5.71 7.49 -3.54
CA GLU A 122 -6.38 8.69 -3.03
C GLU A 122 -5.44 9.90 -3.08
N TYR A 123 -4.15 9.70 -2.77
CA TYR A 123 -3.10 10.73 -2.73
C TYR A 123 -2.05 10.45 -3.79
N LYS A 124 -2.43 10.63 -5.07
CA LYS A 124 -1.60 10.31 -6.24
C LYS A 124 -0.28 11.09 -6.25
N GLU A 125 -0.30 12.33 -5.79
CA GLU A 125 0.85 13.22 -5.73
C GLU A 125 1.95 12.76 -4.78
N ARG A 126 1.61 11.82 -3.88
CA ARG A 126 2.55 11.22 -2.93
C ARG A 126 3.25 9.99 -3.50
N CYS A 127 2.74 9.41 -4.58
CA CYS A 127 3.30 8.20 -5.19
C CYS A 127 4.59 8.48 -5.95
N LYS A 128 5.57 7.62 -5.77
CA LYS A 128 6.88 7.61 -6.44
C LYS A 128 7.10 6.20 -7.00
N PHE A 129 7.45 6.12 -8.29
CA PHE A 129 7.65 4.87 -9.03
C PHE A 129 9.10 4.76 -9.50
#